data_5ef4495c60c0bdb2a440baa753f13882
#
_entry.id   5ef4495c60c0bdb2a440baa753f13882
#
_cell.length_a   1.000
_cell.length_b   1.000
_cell.length_c   1.000
_cell.angle_alpha   90.00
_cell.angle_beta   90.00
_cell.angle_gamma   90.00
#
_symmetry.space_group_name_H-M   'P 1'
#
loop_
_entity.id
_entity.type
_entity.pdbx_description
1 polymer ?
#
loop_
_entity_poly.entity_id
_entity_poly.type
_entity_poly.pdbx_seq_one_letter_code
_entity_poly.pdbx_strand_id
1 'polypeptide(L)'
;WAYHLDFDLFCEFLLPYKCIDTQPLDNWREALKNVCRSESYDQIQQNYDYEYNPLASVSRVNGTMKKSVSPQIWLHDLKFMPITRPTTFLKMSGGTCWDYATSAIQLMRSKGLPVAIDFTPQWPDRTYGHSWCVVHTTRGINLMFNPFASNPNYPHYVYARFSKIFRQTYKVNGELYRLLSQGVEMPAQVIHLCTEDVTHEYERTSDLKIRLFPEYKREKMAYIATFDNKSWVPVYWGKVRRGYALFKNMGHDVTYMAMICRDSNLEPASLPFTVSAGGEIRYMEADTTRKQRVVLDRKNPMYQHVFYKTEYLGNGLIEASDHPDFRQADTVAMISRWKMTSGTVLPPRRPYRYWRLRAAGGDEYDMAEIYFFREGDKRPVKGRLISSGRSLDREHLPEHIADDNPETYCRVKGTDYWVGFDFGEPVGIDRISYIRRGDGNAICVGDTYDIYYWDNRKWVLADTQEAADVTLETDRLPADGLYFIRGNRGYSQRIFTWENNRVRWH
;
A
#
# COMPACT_ATOMS: atom_id res chain seq x y z
N TRP A 1 16.14 0.11 -33.32
CA TRP A 1 14.93 -0.58 -32.79
C TRP A 1 13.69 -0.18 -33.54
N ALA A 2 13.46 1.10 -33.78
CA ALA A 2 12.28 1.59 -34.50
C ALA A 2 12.16 1.02 -35.90
N TYR A 3 13.29 0.79 -36.57
CA TYR A 3 13.34 0.27 -37.94
C TYR A 3 12.87 -1.19 -38.06
N HIS A 4 13.00 -1.97 -36.98
CA HIS A 4 12.64 -3.38 -36.94
C HIS A 4 11.27 -3.67 -36.33
N LEU A 5 10.53 -2.63 -35.94
CA LEU A 5 9.18 -2.80 -35.43
C LEU A 5 8.18 -2.97 -36.56
N ASP A 6 7.21 -3.86 -36.37
CA ASP A 6 6.02 -3.88 -37.18
C ASP A 6 5.32 -2.52 -37.16
N PHE A 7 4.66 -2.17 -38.26
CA PHE A 7 4.01 -0.87 -38.37
C PHE A 7 2.94 -0.63 -37.28
N ASP A 8 2.19 -1.65 -36.93
CA ASP A 8 1.19 -1.54 -35.84
C ASP A 8 1.85 -1.26 -34.48
N LEU A 9 2.94 -1.94 -34.17
CA LEU A 9 3.72 -1.70 -32.95
C LEU A 9 4.39 -0.31 -32.98
N PHE A 10 4.86 0.13 -34.09
CA PHE A 10 5.36 1.49 -34.28
C PHE A 10 4.26 2.52 -33.97
N CYS A 11 3.05 2.29 -34.48
CA CYS A 11 1.90 3.17 -34.23
C CYS A 11 1.49 3.21 -32.78
N GLU A 12 1.64 2.11 -32.04
CA GLU A 12 1.28 2.04 -30.63
C GLU A 12 2.39 2.54 -29.68
N PHE A 13 3.64 2.16 -29.92
CA PHE A 13 4.72 2.36 -28.96
C PHE A 13 5.63 3.56 -29.26
N LEU A 14 5.66 4.07 -30.51
CA LEU A 14 6.57 5.14 -30.89
C LEU A 14 5.91 6.37 -31.47
N LEU A 15 4.91 6.20 -32.33
CA LEU A 15 4.29 7.32 -33.04
C LEU A 15 3.52 8.30 -32.14
N PRO A 16 2.77 7.89 -31.11
CA PRO A 16 1.91 8.79 -30.39
C PRO A 16 2.65 9.93 -29.72
N TYR A 17 2.12 11.14 -29.90
CA TYR A 17 2.67 12.37 -29.32
C TYR A 17 2.27 12.55 -27.86
N LYS A 18 1.09 12.05 -27.47
CA LYS A 18 0.63 11.95 -26.08
C LYS A 18 0.78 10.51 -25.58
N CYS A 19 1.03 10.37 -24.30
CA CYS A 19 0.99 9.06 -23.63
C CYS A 19 -0.39 8.79 -23.01
N ILE A 20 -1.10 9.85 -22.60
CA ILE A 20 -2.45 9.80 -22.01
C ILE A 20 -3.26 11.00 -22.45
N ASP A 21 -4.59 10.91 -22.43
CA ASP A 21 -5.50 11.93 -22.97
C ASP A 21 -5.35 13.31 -22.29
N THR A 22 -5.15 13.32 -20.98
CA THR A 22 -5.04 14.55 -20.16
C THR A 22 -3.68 15.23 -20.28
N GLN A 23 -2.71 14.62 -20.95
CA GLN A 23 -1.37 15.18 -21.07
C GLN A 23 -1.38 16.41 -21.98
N PRO A 24 -0.77 17.55 -21.56
CA PRO A 24 -0.64 18.72 -22.43
C PRO A 24 0.31 18.44 -23.58
N LEU A 25 0.04 19.04 -24.74
CA LEU A 25 0.95 18.97 -25.90
C LEU A 25 2.24 19.73 -25.61
N ASP A 26 3.35 19.15 -26.05
CA ASP A 26 4.69 19.67 -25.87
C ASP A 26 5.57 19.29 -27.08
N ASN A 27 6.54 20.11 -27.45
CA ASN A 27 7.52 19.78 -28.51
C ASN A 27 8.65 18.88 -27.95
N TRP A 28 8.27 17.81 -27.30
CA TRP A 28 9.20 16.96 -26.56
C TRP A 28 10.17 16.16 -27.46
N ARG A 29 9.74 15.77 -28.67
CA ARG A 29 10.61 14.94 -29.53
C ARG A 29 11.94 15.61 -29.82
N GLU A 30 11.91 16.85 -30.26
CA GLU A 30 13.12 17.62 -30.55
C GLU A 30 13.83 18.03 -29.26
N ALA A 31 13.06 18.53 -28.28
CA ALA A 31 13.63 18.99 -27.00
C ALA A 31 14.34 17.89 -26.22
N LEU A 32 13.83 16.65 -26.26
CA LEU A 32 14.37 15.53 -25.47
C LEU A 32 15.38 14.66 -26.25
N LYS A 33 15.55 14.86 -27.56
CA LYS A 33 16.42 14.04 -28.41
C LYS A 33 17.84 13.87 -27.86
N ASN A 34 18.41 14.95 -27.35
CA ASN A 34 19.78 14.97 -26.81
C ASN A 34 19.84 14.85 -25.28
N VAL A 35 18.71 14.85 -24.60
CA VAL A 35 18.66 14.65 -23.14
C VAL A 35 19.04 13.21 -22.81
N CYS A 36 19.83 13.01 -21.75
CA CYS A 36 20.34 11.70 -21.34
C CYS A 36 21.16 10.94 -22.42
N ARG A 37 21.71 11.65 -23.38
CA ARG A 37 22.66 11.08 -24.35
C ARG A 37 24.02 10.94 -23.68
N SER A 38 24.70 9.82 -23.93
CA SER A 38 26.06 9.55 -23.45
C SER A 38 26.82 8.72 -24.48
N GLU A 39 28.14 8.78 -24.46
CA GLU A 39 28.99 7.94 -25.33
C GLU A 39 28.65 6.46 -25.21
N SER A 40 28.35 5.99 -24.00
CA SER A 40 27.94 4.60 -23.78
C SER A 40 26.60 4.24 -24.45
N TYR A 41 25.71 5.22 -24.70
CA TYR A 41 24.48 5.01 -25.43
C TYR A 41 24.77 4.78 -26.93
N ASP A 42 25.66 5.60 -27.51
CA ASP A 42 26.09 5.44 -28.91
C ASP A 42 26.85 4.12 -29.12
N GLN A 43 27.66 3.67 -28.15
CA GLN A 43 28.31 2.35 -28.19
C GLN A 43 27.33 1.19 -28.16
N ILE A 44 26.26 1.27 -27.34
CA ILE A 44 25.20 0.26 -27.31
C ILE A 44 24.48 0.19 -28.67
N GLN A 45 24.25 1.34 -29.29
CA GLN A 45 23.61 1.42 -30.60
C GLN A 45 24.43 0.75 -31.70
N GLN A 46 25.75 0.80 -31.58
CA GLN A 46 26.69 0.21 -32.57
C GLN A 46 26.98 -1.28 -32.31
N ASN A 47 26.56 -1.84 -31.20
CA ASN A 47 26.78 -3.24 -30.89
C ASN A 47 25.68 -4.10 -31.48
N TYR A 48 26.03 -5.04 -32.36
CA TYR A 48 25.09 -5.92 -33.07
C TYR A 48 24.16 -6.69 -32.12
N ASP A 49 24.63 -7.15 -30.98
CA ASP A 49 23.82 -7.91 -30.00
C ASP A 49 22.69 -7.05 -29.39
N TYR A 50 22.85 -5.73 -29.40
CA TYR A 50 21.89 -4.76 -28.85
C TYR A 50 21.12 -4.00 -29.92
N GLU A 51 21.50 -4.09 -31.18
CA GLU A 51 20.86 -3.38 -32.28
C GLU A 51 19.35 -3.71 -32.37
N TYR A 52 19.01 -4.97 -32.15
CA TYR A 52 17.64 -5.48 -32.20
C TYR A 52 16.94 -5.51 -30.85
N ASN A 53 17.65 -5.37 -29.73
CA ASN A 53 17.08 -5.48 -28.39
C ASN A 53 17.13 -4.16 -27.63
N PRO A 54 15.98 -3.50 -27.35
CA PRO A 54 15.93 -2.20 -26.72
C PRO A 54 16.30 -2.22 -25.22
N LEU A 55 16.42 -3.37 -24.57
CA LEU A 55 16.56 -3.49 -23.11
C LEU A 55 17.78 -2.77 -22.55
N ALA A 56 18.95 -2.93 -23.18
CA ALA A 56 20.18 -2.30 -22.73
C ALA A 56 20.08 -0.77 -22.80
N SER A 57 19.50 -0.26 -23.90
CA SER A 57 19.30 1.17 -24.10
C SER A 57 18.25 1.76 -23.17
N VAL A 58 17.13 1.07 -22.93
CA VAL A 58 16.15 1.47 -21.93
C VAL A 58 16.77 1.54 -20.54
N SER A 59 17.55 0.51 -20.15
CA SER A 59 18.24 0.47 -18.86
C SER A 59 19.25 1.63 -18.71
N ARG A 60 19.97 1.93 -19.78
CA ARG A 60 20.97 3.03 -19.79
C ARG A 60 20.30 4.40 -19.66
N VAL A 61 19.25 4.64 -20.46
CA VAL A 61 18.48 5.89 -20.40
C VAL A 61 17.85 6.04 -19.03
N ASN A 62 17.22 4.99 -18.51
CA ASN A 62 16.59 5.02 -17.17
C ASN A 62 17.60 5.32 -16.05
N GLY A 63 18.78 4.69 -16.10
CA GLY A 63 19.87 4.96 -15.14
C GLY A 63 20.40 6.40 -15.22
N THR A 64 20.46 7.00 -16.41
CA THR A 64 20.86 8.40 -16.59
C THR A 64 19.76 9.35 -16.09
N MET A 65 18.50 9.06 -16.37
CA MET A 65 17.35 9.81 -15.85
C MET A 65 17.34 9.84 -14.32
N LYS A 66 17.59 8.70 -13.69
CA LYS A 66 17.67 8.58 -12.23
C LYS A 66 18.71 9.52 -11.62
N LYS A 67 19.83 9.72 -12.30
CA LYS A 67 20.90 10.66 -11.86
C LYS A 67 20.54 12.12 -12.12
N SER A 68 19.80 12.40 -13.20
CA SER A 68 19.46 13.76 -13.63
C SER A 68 18.34 14.38 -12.81
N VAL A 69 17.44 13.56 -12.26
CA VAL A 69 16.32 14.00 -11.39
C VAL A 69 16.60 13.53 -9.96
N SER A 70 17.30 14.36 -9.20
CA SER A 70 17.66 14.05 -7.81
C SER A 70 17.61 15.33 -6.95
N PRO A 71 16.99 15.29 -5.75
CA PRO A 71 16.26 14.18 -5.16
C PRO A 71 14.93 13.92 -5.90
N GLN A 72 14.46 12.67 -5.86
CA GLN A 72 13.15 12.31 -6.41
C GLN A 72 12.08 12.51 -5.35
N ILE A 73 11.17 13.44 -5.60
CA ILE A 73 10.04 13.71 -4.71
C ILE A 73 8.79 13.08 -5.31
N TRP A 74 8.28 12.05 -4.66
CA TRP A 74 7.05 11.39 -5.05
C TRP A 74 5.85 12.08 -4.40
N LEU A 75 4.98 12.63 -5.25
CA LEU A 75 3.75 13.28 -4.81
C LEU A 75 2.63 12.23 -4.81
N HIS A 76 2.16 11.91 -3.62
CA HIS A 76 1.00 11.06 -3.41
C HIS A 76 -0.23 11.96 -3.22
N ASP A 77 -1.42 11.46 -3.52
CA ASP A 77 -2.71 12.10 -3.23
C ASP A 77 -3.12 13.34 -4.03
N LEU A 78 -2.39 13.71 -5.03
CA LEU A 78 -2.74 14.88 -5.84
C LEU A 78 -3.70 14.50 -6.98
N LYS A 79 -4.90 14.02 -6.65
CA LYS A 79 -5.95 13.60 -7.62
C LYS A 79 -6.32 14.68 -8.64
N PHE A 80 -5.99 15.93 -8.38
CA PHE A 80 -6.38 17.09 -9.20
C PHE A 80 -5.18 17.78 -9.87
N MET A 81 -3.96 17.27 -9.71
CA MET A 81 -2.83 17.85 -10.43
C MET A 81 -2.85 17.43 -11.91
N PRO A 82 -2.79 18.38 -12.83
CA PRO A 82 -2.62 18.07 -14.24
C PRO A 82 -1.24 17.42 -14.45
N ILE A 83 -1.18 16.49 -15.41
CA ILE A 83 0.09 15.87 -15.81
C ILE A 83 1.04 16.93 -16.33
N THR A 84 2.26 16.92 -15.84
CA THR A 84 3.27 17.91 -16.18
C THR A 84 3.85 17.62 -17.58
N ARG A 85 4.17 18.68 -18.32
CA ARG A 85 4.93 18.53 -19.58
C ARG A 85 6.29 17.90 -19.30
N PRO A 86 6.77 16.94 -20.10
CA PRO A 86 8.05 16.25 -19.85
C PRO A 86 9.24 17.21 -19.85
N THR A 87 9.23 18.23 -20.69
CA THR A 87 10.27 19.27 -20.71
C THR A 87 10.30 20.11 -19.45
N THR A 88 9.17 20.26 -18.77
CA THR A 88 9.05 20.92 -17.46
C THR A 88 9.42 19.95 -16.34
N PHE A 89 8.91 18.72 -16.39
CA PHE A 89 9.15 17.69 -15.36
C PHE A 89 10.65 17.44 -15.11
N LEU A 90 11.44 17.34 -16.19
CA LEU A 90 12.89 17.13 -16.07
C LEU A 90 13.66 18.29 -15.38
N LYS A 91 13.01 19.45 -15.23
CA LYS A 91 13.55 20.60 -14.47
C LYS A 91 13.03 20.65 -13.03
N MET A 92 12.03 19.81 -12.71
CA MET A 92 11.44 19.68 -11.39
C MET A 92 11.98 18.42 -10.71
N SER A 93 11.99 18.42 -9.39
CA SER A 93 12.42 17.23 -8.63
C SER A 93 11.27 16.38 -8.14
N GLY A 94 10.01 16.64 -8.55
CA GLY A 94 8.85 15.96 -8.00
C GLY A 94 7.68 15.83 -8.95
N GLY A 95 6.88 14.78 -8.75
CA GLY A 95 5.68 14.50 -9.51
C GLY A 95 4.98 13.23 -9.04
N THR A 96 3.84 12.93 -9.67
CA THR A 96 3.10 11.70 -9.47
C THR A 96 3.72 10.55 -10.26
N CYS A 97 3.29 9.31 -10.02
CA CYS A 97 3.70 8.15 -10.83
C CYS A 97 3.42 8.37 -12.34
N TRP A 98 2.34 9.07 -12.66
CA TRP A 98 2.01 9.43 -14.04
C TRP A 98 3.00 10.43 -14.64
N ASP A 99 3.45 11.45 -13.90
CA ASP A 99 4.46 12.41 -14.36
C ASP A 99 5.79 11.70 -14.65
N TYR A 100 6.21 10.82 -13.74
CA TYR A 100 7.42 9.99 -13.94
C TYR A 100 7.29 9.08 -15.16
N ALA A 101 6.16 8.37 -15.30
CA ALA A 101 5.94 7.45 -16.41
C ALA A 101 5.86 8.18 -17.77
N THR A 102 5.03 9.21 -17.88
CA THR A 102 4.86 9.97 -19.15
C THR A 102 6.15 10.63 -19.59
N SER A 103 6.91 11.21 -18.68
CA SER A 103 8.20 11.86 -18.98
C SER A 103 9.23 10.84 -19.43
N ALA A 104 9.31 9.68 -18.79
CA ALA A 104 10.20 8.59 -19.19
C ALA A 104 9.85 8.06 -20.59
N ILE A 105 8.56 7.79 -20.84
CA ILE A 105 8.07 7.32 -22.14
C ILE A 105 8.44 8.28 -23.26
N GLN A 106 8.18 9.57 -23.09
CA GLN A 106 8.45 10.55 -24.14
C GLN A 106 9.96 10.74 -24.38
N LEU A 107 10.76 10.73 -23.31
CA LEU A 107 12.21 10.75 -23.47
C LEU A 107 12.72 9.51 -24.24
N MET A 108 12.24 8.33 -23.91
CA MET A 108 12.64 7.07 -24.56
C MET A 108 12.12 7.00 -26.00
N ARG A 109 10.88 7.42 -26.26
CA ARG A 109 10.33 7.52 -27.63
C ARG A 109 11.11 8.52 -28.49
N SER A 110 11.66 9.60 -27.92
CA SER A 110 12.53 10.54 -28.66
C SER A 110 13.82 9.89 -29.18
N LYS A 111 14.17 8.73 -28.63
CA LYS A 111 15.35 7.92 -29.03
C LYS A 111 14.97 6.66 -29.83
N GLY A 112 13.70 6.53 -30.22
CA GLY A 112 13.21 5.37 -30.97
C GLY A 112 13.03 4.10 -30.13
N LEU A 113 12.93 4.21 -28.79
CA LEU A 113 12.71 3.06 -27.90
C LEU A 113 11.21 2.77 -27.76
N PRO A 114 10.76 1.52 -28.04
CA PRO A 114 9.35 1.14 -28.03
C PRO A 114 8.88 0.90 -26.58
N VAL A 115 8.23 1.90 -26.02
CA VAL A 115 7.78 1.90 -24.61
C VAL A 115 6.34 2.39 -24.48
N ALA A 116 5.63 1.83 -23.50
CA ALA A 116 4.26 2.19 -23.17
C ALA A 116 4.08 2.32 -21.65
N ILE A 117 2.90 2.78 -21.21
CA ILE A 117 2.48 2.84 -19.83
C ILE A 117 1.54 1.69 -19.55
N ASP A 118 1.80 0.95 -18.48
CA ASP A 118 0.84 0.07 -17.83
C ASP A 118 0.42 0.66 -16.50
N PHE A 119 -0.83 0.42 -16.11
CA PHE A 119 -1.34 0.95 -14.85
C PHE A 119 -2.43 0.05 -14.26
N THR A 120 -2.52 0.06 -12.93
CA THR A 120 -3.67 -0.46 -12.21
C THR A 120 -4.54 0.72 -11.75
N PRO A 121 -5.84 0.73 -12.04
CA PRO A 121 -6.73 1.84 -11.66
C PRO A 121 -6.87 1.96 -10.13
N GLN A 122 -6.82 0.84 -9.42
CA GLN A 122 -6.87 0.76 -7.98
C GLN A 122 -6.15 -0.50 -7.51
N TRP A 123 -5.23 -0.35 -6.55
CA TRP A 123 -4.66 -1.48 -5.83
C TRP A 123 -5.73 -2.19 -5.01
N PRO A 124 -5.75 -3.52 -4.96
CA PRO A 124 -6.73 -4.24 -4.15
C PRO A 124 -6.43 -4.21 -2.64
N ASP A 125 -5.18 -3.95 -2.26
CA ASP A 125 -4.67 -4.06 -0.89
C ASP A 125 -4.19 -2.72 -0.29
N ARG A 126 -4.30 -1.61 -1.02
CA ARG A 126 -3.86 -0.27 -0.60
C ARG A 126 -4.61 0.83 -1.31
N THR A 127 -4.38 2.09 -0.91
CA THR A 127 -4.97 3.27 -1.57
C THR A 127 -4.44 3.49 -2.97
N TYR A 128 -5.27 4.13 -3.79
CA TYR A 128 -4.97 4.60 -5.14
C TYR A 128 -4.60 3.52 -6.16
N GLY A 129 -4.45 3.95 -7.40
CA GLY A 129 -3.83 3.21 -8.47
C GLY A 129 -2.33 3.45 -8.55
N HIS A 130 -1.71 2.92 -9.59
CA HIS A 130 -0.30 3.13 -9.88
C HIS A 130 -0.03 2.97 -11.36
N SER A 131 0.99 3.67 -11.88
CA SER A 131 1.44 3.54 -13.25
C SER A 131 2.95 3.31 -13.31
N TRP A 132 3.36 2.53 -14.28
CA TRP A 132 4.75 2.21 -14.57
C TRP A 132 5.00 2.10 -16.07
N CYS A 133 6.22 1.85 -16.47
CA CYS A 133 6.59 1.71 -17.87
C CYS A 133 6.78 0.25 -18.26
N VAL A 134 6.55 -0.05 -19.52
CA VAL A 134 6.93 -1.31 -20.16
C VAL A 134 7.73 -1.03 -21.42
N VAL A 135 8.69 -1.91 -21.72
CA VAL A 135 9.41 -1.93 -22.98
C VAL A 135 8.99 -3.15 -23.78
N HIS A 136 8.65 -2.93 -25.05
CA HIS A 136 8.41 -4.00 -26.02
C HIS A 136 9.73 -4.56 -26.53
N THR A 137 9.95 -5.85 -26.35
CA THR A 137 11.18 -6.52 -26.78
C THR A 137 11.03 -7.09 -28.19
N THR A 138 12.15 -7.36 -28.86
CA THR A 138 12.18 -8.05 -30.17
C THR A 138 11.65 -9.49 -30.13
N ARG A 139 11.48 -10.05 -28.94
CA ARG A 139 10.87 -11.37 -28.72
C ARG A 139 9.35 -11.31 -28.54
N GLY A 140 8.73 -10.14 -28.69
CA GLY A 140 7.30 -9.95 -28.48
C GLY A 140 6.86 -9.98 -27.02
N ILE A 141 7.79 -9.84 -26.07
CA ILE A 141 7.51 -9.81 -24.65
C ILE A 141 7.56 -8.36 -24.15
N ASN A 142 6.60 -8.00 -23.32
CA ASN A 142 6.58 -6.71 -22.64
C ASN A 142 7.22 -6.85 -21.27
N LEU A 143 8.28 -6.08 -21.00
CA LEU A 143 8.99 -6.10 -19.73
C LEU A 143 8.81 -4.79 -18.99
N MET A 144 8.26 -4.89 -17.79
CA MET A 144 8.02 -3.74 -16.95
C MET A 144 9.30 -3.18 -16.34
N PHE A 145 9.28 -1.88 -16.05
CA PHE A 145 10.28 -1.19 -15.25
C PHE A 145 9.68 0.04 -14.56
N ASN A 146 10.26 0.41 -13.43
CA ASN A 146 9.88 1.65 -12.76
C ASN A 146 10.77 2.79 -13.27
N PRO A 147 10.18 3.80 -13.91
CA PRO A 147 10.94 4.93 -14.43
C PRO A 147 11.67 5.64 -13.28
N PHE A 148 12.92 6.05 -13.52
CA PHE A 148 13.82 6.69 -12.56
C PHE A 148 14.19 5.82 -11.33
N ALA A 149 13.72 4.60 -11.23
CA ALA A 149 13.98 3.73 -10.07
C ALA A 149 14.68 2.43 -10.46
N SER A 150 14.02 1.53 -11.19
CA SER A 150 14.54 0.20 -11.50
C SER A 150 14.40 -0.15 -12.97
N ASN A 151 15.35 -0.94 -13.49
CA ASN A 151 15.45 -1.29 -14.90
C ASN A 151 14.55 -2.47 -15.29
N PRO A 152 14.28 -2.69 -16.58
CA PRO A 152 13.65 -3.92 -17.07
C PRO A 152 14.38 -5.17 -16.58
N ASN A 153 13.66 -6.26 -16.43
CA ASN A 153 14.13 -7.54 -15.87
C ASN A 153 14.49 -7.53 -14.37
N TYR A 154 14.32 -6.41 -13.67
CA TYR A 154 14.41 -6.43 -12.23
C TYR A 154 13.10 -6.96 -11.63
N PRO A 155 13.13 -7.81 -10.60
CA PRO A 155 11.89 -8.30 -9.98
C PRO A 155 11.12 -7.13 -9.35
N HIS A 156 9.99 -6.78 -9.98
CA HIS A 156 9.08 -5.74 -9.53
C HIS A 156 7.82 -6.39 -8.98
N TYR A 157 7.26 -5.79 -7.94
CA TYR A 157 5.94 -6.15 -7.42
C TYR A 157 5.72 -7.65 -7.17
N VAL A 158 6.78 -8.41 -6.85
CA VAL A 158 6.75 -9.88 -6.67
C VAL A 158 5.68 -10.33 -5.66
N TYR A 159 5.34 -9.47 -4.71
CA TYR A 159 4.31 -9.71 -3.70
C TYR A 159 3.06 -8.84 -3.90
N ALA A 160 2.99 -8.07 -4.98
CA ALA A 160 1.83 -7.26 -5.27
C ALA A 160 0.70 -8.13 -5.82
N ARG A 161 -0.53 -7.72 -5.57
CA ARG A 161 -1.75 -8.28 -6.15
C ARG A 161 -2.37 -7.23 -7.04
N PHE A 162 -2.98 -7.66 -8.12
CA PHE A 162 -3.63 -6.76 -9.05
C PHE A 162 -5.07 -7.19 -9.30
N SER A 163 -5.98 -6.26 -9.17
CA SER A 163 -7.37 -6.50 -9.57
C SER A 163 -7.51 -6.45 -11.09
N LYS A 164 -6.82 -5.47 -11.70
CA LYS A 164 -6.87 -5.17 -13.13
C LYS A 164 -5.64 -4.37 -13.53
N ILE A 165 -5.10 -4.65 -14.71
CA ILE A 165 -4.01 -3.87 -15.31
C ILE A 165 -4.38 -3.54 -16.74
N PHE A 166 -4.19 -2.26 -17.10
CA PHE A 166 -4.38 -1.76 -18.44
C PHE A 166 -3.07 -1.22 -19.01
N ARG A 167 -2.86 -1.47 -20.30
CA ARG A 167 -1.82 -0.80 -21.10
C ARG A 167 -2.44 0.37 -21.84
N GLN A 168 -1.84 1.52 -21.72
CA GLN A 168 -2.21 2.67 -22.52
C GLN A 168 -1.81 2.44 -23.97
N THR A 169 -2.79 2.46 -24.87
CA THR A 169 -2.63 2.29 -26.32
C THR A 169 -3.04 3.55 -27.06
N TYR A 170 -2.90 3.53 -28.36
CA TYR A 170 -3.47 4.55 -29.25
C TYR A 170 -4.74 4.06 -29.94
N LYS A 171 -4.99 2.77 -29.88
CA LYS A 171 -6.17 2.13 -30.42
C LYS A 171 -7.38 2.31 -29.49
N VAL A 172 -8.49 2.74 -30.05
CA VAL A 172 -9.72 2.93 -29.27
C VAL A 172 -10.38 1.58 -28.99
N ASN A 173 -10.81 1.38 -27.73
CA ASN A 173 -11.65 0.26 -27.35
C ASN A 173 -13.05 0.44 -27.94
N GLY A 174 -13.31 -0.22 -29.08
CA GLY A 174 -14.55 -0.06 -29.84
C GLY A 174 -15.80 -0.53 -29.10
N GLU A 175 -15.67 -1.48 -28.16
CA GLU A 175 -16.81 -1.92 -27.34
C GLU A 175 -17.20 -0.85 -26.32
N LEU A 176 -16.23 -0.30 -25.62
CA LEU A 176 -16.45 0.78 -24.66
C LEU A 176 -17.00 2.04 -25.36
N TYR A 177 -16.40 2.42 -26.48
CA TYR A 177 -16.86 3.55 -27.29
C TYR A 177 -18.35 3.39 -27.70
N ARG A 178 -18.75 2.19 -28.17
CA ARG A 178 -20.12 1.91 -28.54
C ARG A 178 -21.07 2.01 -27.35
N LEU A 179 -20.70 1.48 -26.17
CA LEU A 179 -21.52 1.57 -24.97
C LEU A 179 -21.76 3.03 -24.57
N LEU A 180 -20.71 3.84 -24.56
CA LEU A 180 -20.81 5.27 -24.25
C LEU A 180 -21.65 6.02 -25.28
N SER A 181 -21.49 5.73 -26.59
CA SER A 181 -22.30 6.31 -27.67
C SER A 181 -23.78 5.94 -27.59
N GLN A 182 -24.12 4.84 -26.94
CA GLN A 182 -25.50 4.41 -26.66
C GLN A 182 -26.07 5.02 -25.38
N GLY A 183 -25.34 5.92 -24.73
CA GLY A 183 -25.76 6.56 -23.48
C GLY A 183 -25.75 5.63 -22.27
N VAL A 184 -24.92 4.58 -22.28
CA VAL A 184 -24.76 3.73 -21.09
C VAL A 184 -24.04 4.54 -20.03
N GLU A 185 -24.68 4.72 -18.88
CA GLU A 185 -24.08 5.36 -17.72
C GLU A 185 -22.96 4.49 -17.13
N MET A 186 -21.78 5.05 -16.97
CA MET A 186 -20.59 4.35 -16.45
C MET A 186 -19.82 5.22 -15.46
N PRO A 187 -19.33 4.64 -14.37
CA PRO A 187 -18.41 5.35 -13.47
C PRO A 187 -17.17 5.83 -14.22
N ALA A 188 -16.75 7.06 -13.98
CA ALA A 188 -15.58 7.64 -14.64
C ALA A 188 -14.31 6.80 -14.47
N GLN A 189 -14.19 6.10 -13.34
CA GLN A 189 -13.05 5.25 -12.98
C GLN A 189 -12.84 4.06 -13.93
N VAL A 190 -13.85 3.65 -14.69
CA VAL A 190 -13.74 2.52 -15.64
C VAL A 190 -13.78 2.95 -17.11
N ILE A 191 -13.80 4.25 -17.38
CA ILE A 191 -13.80 4.80 -18.75
C ILE A 191 -12.35 4.98 -19.20
N HIS A 192 -11.80 3.94 -19.81
CA HIS A 192 -10.45 3.93 -20.38
C HIS A 192 -10.54 3.64 -21.86
N LEU A 193 -10.80 4.66 -22.70
CA LEU A 193 -11.08 4.50 -24.12
C LEU A 193 -9.90 3.96 -24.94
N CYS A 194 -8.69 4.41 -24.63
CA CYS A 194 -7.48 4.04 -25.37
C CYS A 194 -6.60 3.12 -24.52
N THR A 195 -7.16 1.98 -24.11
CA THR A 195 -6.43 0.99 -23.31
C THR A 195 -6.74 -0.43 -23.72
N GLU A 196 -5.78 -1.31 -23.47
CA GLU A 196 -5.90 -2.76 -23.57
C GLU A 196 -5.77 -3.39 -22.19
N ASP A 197 -6.56 -4.44 -21.93
CA ASP A 197 -6.47 -5.23 -20.72
C ASP A 197 -5.31 -6.22 -20.80
N VAL A 198 -4.27 -5.99 -20.03
CA VAL A 198 -3.05 -6.80 -19.97
C VAL A 198 -2.85 -7.50 -18.64
N THR A 199 -3.90 -7.64 -17.83
CA THR A 199 -3.81 -8.24 -16.50
C THR A 199 -3.14 -9.63 -16.51
N HIS A 200 -3.41 -10.44 -17.52
CA HIS A 200 -2.86 -11.77 -17.72
C HIS A 200 -1.32 -11.79 -17.99
N GLU A 201 -0.72 -10.67 -18.37
CA GLU A 201 0.73 -10.56 -18.51
C GLU A 201 1.44 -10.48 -17.15
N TYR A 202 0.71 -10.13 -16.09
CA TYR A 202 1.25 -9.86 -14.75
C TYR A 202 0.92 -10.92 -13.72
N GLU A 203 -0.27 -11.50 -13.80
CA GLU A 203 -0.70 -12.52 -12.84
C GLU A 203 -1.76 -13.48 -13.42
N ARG A 204 -2.09 -14.48 -12.65
CA ARG A 204 -3.17 -15.42 -13.00
C ARG A 204 -4.51 -14.71 -12.95
N THR A 205 -5.33 -14.99 -13.95
CA THR A 205 -6.64 -14.36 -14.10
C THR A 205 -7.73 -15.39 -14.37
N SER A 206 -8.97 -15.00 -14.09
CA SER A 206 -10.16 -15.76 -14.43
C SER A 206 -11.28 -14.85 -14.93
N ASP A 207 -12.11 -15.40 -15.82
CA ASP A 207 -13.40 -14.80 -16.15
C ASP A 207 -14.39 -15.12 -15.03
N LEU A 208 -14.94 -14.08 -14.42
CA LEU A 208 -15.85 -14.21 -13.28
C LEU A 208 -17.31 -14.11 -13.71
N LYS A 209 -18.15 -15.03 -13.20
CA LYS A 209 -19.60 -15.01 -13.36
C LYS A 209 -20.22 -14.79 -11.99
N ILE A 210 -20.63 -13.56 -11.69
CA ILE A 210 -21.11 -13.15 -10.37
C ILE A 210 -22.61 -12.99 -10.36
N ARG A 211 -23.28 -13.69 -9.44
CA ARG A 211 -24.73 -13.57 -9.23
C ARG A 211 -25.04 -12.22 -8.59
N LEU A 212 -25.93 -11.45 -9.24
CA LEU A 212 -26.42 -10.19 -8.70
C LEU A 212 -27.63 -10.41 -7.78
N PHE A 213 -27.88 -9.48 -6.89
CA PHE A 213 -29.13 -9.46 -6.12
C PHE A 213 -30.36 -9.42 -7.05
N PRO A 214 -31.48 -10.01 -6.64
CA PRO A 214 -32.64 -10.23 -7.52
C PRO A 214 -33.18 -8.98 -8.23
N GLU A 215 -33.13 -7.82 -7.59
CA GLU A 215 -33.59 -6.55 -8.13
C GLU A 215 -32.72 -6.02 -9.29
N TYR A 216 -31.47 -6.44 -9.39
CA TYR A 216 -30.54 -6.04 -10.44
C TYR A 216 -30.46 -7.01 -11.62
N LYS A 217 -31.28 -8.07 -11.62
CA LYS A 217 -31.24 -9.10 -12.68
C LYS A 217 -31.55 -8.59 -14.09
N ARG A 218 -32.19 -7.43 -14.20
CA ARG A 218 -32.56 -6.80 -15.49
C ARG A 218 -31.59 -5.72 -15.93
N GLU A 219 -30.60 -5.38 -15.11
CA GLU A 219 -29.57 -4.42 -15.50
C GLU A 219 -28.81 -4.93 -16.73
N LYS A 220 -28.26 -4.00 -17.52
CA LYS A 220 -27.46 -4.34 -18.70
C LYS A 220 -25.98 -4.46 -18.39
N MET A 221 -25.53 -3.63 -17.44
CA MET A 221 -24.13 -3.50 -17.06
C MET A 221 -23.97 -3.61 -15.55
N ALA A 222 -22.82 -4.11 -15.12
CA ALA A 222 -22.39 -4.09 -13.73
C ALA A 222 -20.90 -3.72 -13.68
N TYR A 223 -20.46 -3.29 -12.51
CA TYR A 223 -19.09 -2.85 -12.27
C TYR A 223 -18.50 -3.69 -11.15
N ILE A 224 -17.28 -4.16 -11.32
CA ILE A 224 -16.56 -4.86 -10.28
C ILE A 224 -15.65 -3.90 -9.57
N ALA A 225 -15.69 -3.89 -8.24
CA ALA A 225 -14.95 -2.96 -7.40
C ALA A 225 -14.04 -3.69 -6.42
N THR A 226 -12.94 -3.04 -6.04
CA THR A 226 -12.08 -3.39 -4.91
C THR A 226 -12.22 -2.35 -3.82
N PHE A 227 -11.88 -2.70 -2.58
CA PHE A 227 -11.97 -1.76 -1.47
C PHE A 227 -10.66 -0.94 -1.37
N ASP A 228 -10.79 0.38 -1.46
CA ASP A 228 -9.69 1.26 -1.07
C ASP A 228 -9.65 1.45 0.45
N ASN A 229 -9.38 2.58 1.02
CA ASN A 229 -9.39 2.76 2.48
C ASN A 229 -10.74 3.15 3.08
N LYS A 230 -11.74 3.46 2.27
CA LYS A 230 -13.03 4.00 2.74
C LYS A 230 -14.23 3.47 1.97
N SER A 231 -14.01 3.13 0.70
CA SER A 231 -15.10 2.81 -0.23
C SER A 231 -14.73 1.73 -1.23
N TRP A 232 -15.72 1.17 -1.87
CA TRP A 232 -15.57 0.29 -3.01
C TRP A 232 -15.34 1.11 -4.26
N VAL A 233 -14.19 0.89 -4.91
CA VAL A 233 -13.76 1.62 -6.12
C VAL A 233 -13.87 0.69 -7.32
N PRO A 234 -14.68 1.04 -8.34
CA PRO A 234 -14.83 0.22 -9.52
C PRO A 234 -13.53 0.19 -10.33
N VAL A 235 -13.14 -1.00 -10.76
CA VAL A 235 -11.90 -1.26 -11.52
C VAL A 235 -12.16 -1.77 -12.92
N TYR A 236 -13.35 -2.35 -13.15
CA TYR A 236 -13.74 -2.87 -14.46
C TYR A 236 -15.26 -2.94 -14.60
N TRP A 237 -15.73 -3.16 -15.81
CA TRP A 237 -17.13 -3.30 -16.18
C TRP A 237 -17.43 -4.65 -16.81
N GLY A 238 -18.68 -5.07 -16.76
CA GLY A 238 -19.13 -6.32 -17.34
C GLY A 238 -20.60 -6.29 -17.75
N LYS A 239 -20.97 -7.13 -18.72
CA LYS A 239 -22.35 -7.28 -19.13
C LYS A 239 -23.13 -8.16 -18.18
N VAL A 240 -24.38 -7.80 -17.95
CA VAL A 240 -25.31 -8.62 -17.19
C VAL A 240 -26.13 -9.51 -18.14
N ARG A 241 -26.16 -10.80 -17.84
CA ARG A 241 -26.99 -11.79 -18.57
C ARG A 241 -27.68 -12.71 -17.56
N ARG A 242 -29.02 -12.76 -17.64
CA ARG A 242 -29.85 -13.63 -16.78
C ARG A 242 -29.54 -13.51 -15.27
N GLY A 243 -29.28 -12.28 -14.80
CA GLY A 243 -29.00 -12.00 -13.39
C GLY A 243 -27.54 -12.29 -12.97
N TYR A 244 -26.65 -12.52 -13.92
CA TYR A 244 -25.20 -12.67 -13.66
C TYR A 244 -24.42 -11.58 -14.37
N ALA A 245 -23.52 -10.95 -13.65
CA ALA A 245 -22.50 -10.09 -14.20
C ALA A 245 -21.29 -10.91 -14.66
N LEU A 246 -20.77 -10.61 -15.84
CA LEU A 246 -19.63 -11.31 -16.47
C LEU A 246 -18.45 -10.36 -16.55
N PHE A 247 -17.41 -10.62 -15.76
CA PHE A 247 -16.18 -9.82 -15.72
C PHE A 247 -15.02 -10.66 -16.26
N LYS A 248 -14.34 -10.16 -17.27
CA LYS A 248 -13.26 -10.88 -17.92
C LYS A 248 -11.92 -10.59 -17.27
N ASN A 249 -11.03 -11.60 -17.28
CA ASN A 249 -9.61 -11.46 -17.03
C ASN A 249 -9.34 -10.77 -15.67
N MET A 250 -10.01 -11.19 -14.59
CA MET A 250 -9.87 -10.62 -13.26
C MET A 250 -8.75 -11.30 -12.47
N GLY A 251 -7.94 -10.51 -11.77
CA GLY A 251 -6.83 -10.99 -10.96
C GLY A 251 -7.26 -11.84 -9.77
N HIS A 252 -6.37 -12.75 -9.35
CA HIS A 252 -6.57 -13.65 -8.23
C HIS A 252 -6.11 -13.03 -6.90
N ASP A 253 -6.43 -13.70 -5.79
CA ASP A 253 -6.09 -13.30 -4.42
C ASP A 253 -6.60 -11.89 -4.04
N VAL A 254 -7.74 -11.50 -4.61
CA VAL A 254 -8.35 -10.18 -4.47
C VAL A 254 -9.78 -10.29 -3.97
N THR A 255 -10.16 -9.32 -3.14
CA THR A 255 -11.54 -9.17 -2.68
C THR A 255 -12.28 -8.17 -3.55
N TYR A 256 -13.41 -8.60 -4.05
CA TYR A 256 -14.28 -7.88 -4.98
C TYR A 256 -15.70 -7.74 -4.48
N MET A 257 -16.42 -6.80 -5.10
CA MET A 257 -17.88 -6.70 -5.02
C MET A 257 -18.42 -6.23 -6.36
N ALA A 258 -19.51 -6.85 -6.83
CA ALA A 258 -20.23 -6.33 -7.99
C ALA A 258 -21.12 -5.16 -7.57
N MET A 259 -21.17 -4.12 -8.40
CA MET A 259 -21.90 -2.89 -8.17
C MET A 259 -22.71 -2.51 -9.42
N ILE A 260 -23.77 -1.72 -9.22
CA ILE A 260 -24.54 -1.06 -10.27
C ILE A 260 -24.34 0.45 -10.14
N CYS A 261 -24.31 1.14 -11.27
CA CYS A 261 -24.27 2.60 -11.32
C CYS A 261 -25.66 3.11 -11.71
N ARG A 262 -26.22 4.00 -10.88
CA ARG A 262 -27.49 4.71 -11.12
C ARG A 262 -27.36 6.15 -10.68
N ASP A 263 -27.71 7.07 -11.56
CA ASP A 263 -27.60 8.51 -11.29
C ASP A 263 -26.21 8.89 -10.73
N SER A 264 -25.17 8.35 -11.34
CA SER A 264 -23.76 8.48 -10.92
C SER A 264 -23.41 7.92 -9.52
N ASN A 265 -24.33 7.24 -8.87
CA ASN A 265 -24.11 6.57 -7.60
C ASN A 265 -23.85 5.07 -7.81
N LEU A 266 -22.90 4.55 -7.04
CA LEU A 266 -22.57 3.13 -7.03
C LEU A 266 -23.31 2.43 -5.89
N GLU A 267 -24.09 1.40 -6.25
CA GLU A 267 -24.84 0.58 -5.31
C GLU A 267 -24.29 -0.85 -5.27
N PRO A 268 -24.10 -1.44 -4.08
CA PRO A 268 -23.75 -2.86 -3.97
C PRO A 268 -24.80 -3.76 -4.63
N ALA A 269 -24.33 -4.62 -5.53
CA ALA A 269 -25.21 -5.51 -6.30
C ALA A 269 -24.95 -7.00 -6.06
N SER A 270 -23.93 -7.34 -5.28
CA SER A 270 -23.64 -8.69 -4.79
C SER A 270 -23.10 -8.64 -3.36
N LEU A 271 -23.04 -9.80 -2.70
CA LEU A 271 -22.17 -9.94 -1.53
C LEU A 271 -20.71 -9.70 -1.93
N PRO A 272 -19.86 -9.21 -1.02
CA PRO A 272 -18.42 -9.22 -1.21
C PRO A 272 -17.92 -10.66 -1.37
N PHE A 273 -16.89 -10.85 -2.17
CA PHE A 273 -16.30 -12.16 -2.40
C PHE A 273 -14.79 -12.06 -2.65
N THR A 274 -14.07 -13.10 -2.30
CA THR A 274 -12.65 -13.26 -2.68
C THR A 274 -12.55 -14.22 -3.86
N VAL A 275 -11.61 -13.94 -4.75
CA VAL A 275 -11.11 -14.89 -5.73
C VAL A 275 -9.80 -15.45 -5.18
N SER A 276 -9.75 -16.74 -4.90
CA SER A 276 -8.54 -17.38 -4.34
C SER A 276 -7.39 -17.40 -5.35
N ALA A 277 -6.18 -17.74 -4.91
CA ALA A 277 -5.03 -17.97 -5.81
C ALA A 277 -5.30 -19.06 -6.87
N GLY A 278 -6.24 -19.97 -6.60
CA GLY A 278 -6.71 -21.00 -7.53
C GLY A 278 -7.87 -20.56 -8.44
N GLY A 279 -8.39 -19.32 -8.29
CA GLY A 279 -9.53 -18.83 -9.06
C GLY A 279 -10.91 -19.17 -8.49
N GLU A 280 -10.98 -19.78 -7.29
CA GLU A 280 -12.23 -20.11 -6.64
C GLU A 280 -12.87 -18.86 -6.02
N ILE A 281 -14.19 -18.74 -6.17
CA ILE A 281 -14.99 -17.64 -5.62
C ILE A 281 -15.56 -18.05 -4.26
N ARG A 282 -15.23 -17.31 -3.21
CA ARG A 282 -15.81 -17.45 -1.87
C ARG A 282 -16.50 -16.16 -1.48
N TYR A 283 -17.83 -16.24 -1.31
CA TYR A 283 -18.63 -15.12 -0.80
C TYR A 283 -18.44 -14.95 0.70
N MET A 284 -18.51 -13.70 1.15
CA MET A 284 -18.46 -13.33 2.57
C MET A 284 -19.83 -12.83 2.98
N GLU A 285 -20.51 -13.60 3.80
CA GLU A 285 -21.83 -13.31 4.32
C GLU A 285 -21.82 -13.46 5.83
N ALA A 286 -22.13 -12.36 6.53
CA ALA A 286 -22.08 -12.34 7.97
C ALA A 286 -23.23 -13.18 8.56
N ASP A 287 -22.91 -14.19 9.34
CA ASP A 287 -23.89 -14.96 10.13
C ASP A 287 -24.23 -14.21 11.42
N THR A 288 -25.27 -13.40 11.38
CA THR A 288 -25.70 -12.57 12.51
C THR A 288 -26.28 -13.39 13.67
N THR A 289 -26.56 -14.69 13.47
CA THR A 289 -27.06 -15.59 14.52
C THR A 289 -25.94 -16.12 15.41
N ARG A 290 -24.70 -16.09 14.93
CA ARG A 290 -23.49 -16.51 15.65
C ARG A 290 -22.56 -15.35 15.86
N LYS A 291 -22.01 -15.23 17.05
CA LYS A 291 -20.95 -14.26 17.36
C LYS A 291 -19.62 -14.96 17.46
N GLN A 292 -18.54 -14.21 17.20
CA GLN A 292 -17.20 -14.70 17.33
C GLN A 292 -16.29 -13.69 18.05
N ARG A 293 -15.32 -14.24 18.77
CA ARG A 293 -14.27 -13.44 19.40
C ARG A 293 -13.21 -13.10 18.38
N VAL A 294 -12.89 -11.80 18.27
CA VAL A 294 -11.87 -11.27 17.36
C VAL A 294 -10.88 -10.44 18.18
N VAL A 295 -9.59 -10.62 17.92
CA VAL A 295 -8.51 -9.87 18.55
C VAL A 295 -7.73 -9.13 17.47
N LEU A 296 -7.60 -7.81 17.63
CA LEU A 296 -6.94 -6.92 16.69
C LEU A 296 -5.77 -6.20 17.39
N ASP A 297 -4.62 -6.20 16.76
CA ASP A 297 -3.45 -5.42 17.17
C ASP A 297 -3.11 -4.27 16.19
N ARG A 298 -3.82 -4.22 15.08
CA ARG A 298 -3.62 -3.24 14.00
C ARG A 298 -4.92 -2.90 13.28
N LYS A 299 -4.91 -1.74 12.59
CA LYS A 299 -6.02 -1.27 11.72
C LYS A 299 -5.79 -1.57 10.24
N ASN A 300 -4.58 -1.95 9.85
CA ASN A 300 -4.14 -2.11 8.46
C ASN A 300 -3.02 -3.15 8.41
N PRO A 301 -2.87 -3.91 7.31
CA PRO A 301 -1.75 -4.84 7.16
C PRO A 301 -0.41 -4.08 7.21
N MET A 302 0.60 -4.72 7.79
CA MET A 302 1.95 -4.18 7.73
C MET A 302 2.56 -4.48 6.37
N TYR A 303 2.93 -3.45 5.63
CA TYR A 303 3.61 -3.62 4.37
C TYR A 303 5.05 -4.07 4.58
N GLN A 304 5.54 -4.90 3.68
CA GLN A 304 6.86 -5.50 3.78
C GLN A 304 8.00 -4.48 3.89
N HIS A 305 7.91 -3.35 3.21
CA HIS A 305 8.91 -2.30 3.29
C HIS A 305 9.02 -1.64 4.67
N VAL A 306 7.95 -1.65 5.47
CA VAL A 306 7.97 -1.17 6.85
C VAL A 306 8.72 -2.17 7.72
N PHE A 307 8.47 -3.46 7.52
CA PHE A 307 9.15 -4.53 8.22
C PHE A 307 10.67 -4.50 7.99
N TYR A 308 11.11 -4.33 6.74
CA TYR A 308 12.54 -4.22 6.41
C TYR A 308 13.25 -3.04 7.08
N LYS A 309 12.57 -1.93 7.34
CA LYS A 309 13.16 -0.80 8.08
C LYS A 309 13.52 -1.15 9.53
N THR A 310 12.92 -2.20 10.08
CA THR A 310 13.13 -2.66 11.46
C THR A 310 13.98 -3.92 11.56
N GLU A 311 14.33 -4.55 10.44
CA GLU A 311 15.06 -5.81 10.39
C GLU A 311 16.49 -5.69 10.98
N TYR A 312 17.11 -4.52 10.81
CA TYR A 312 18.48 -4.27 11.29
C TYR A 312 18.56 -3.81 12.75
N LEU A 313 17.42 -3.66 13.41
CA LEU A 313 17.38 -3.26 14.81
C LEU A 313 17.63 -4.45 15.72
N GLY A 314 18.30 -4.20 16.84
CA GLY A 314 18.55 -5.20 17.88
C GLY A 314 17.30 -5.53 18.70
N ASN A 315 17.51 -6.15 19.87
CA ASN A 315 16.48 -6.33 20.89
C ASN A 315 16.50 -5.16 21.87
N GLY A 316 15.33 -4.85 22.47
CA GLY A 316 15.21 -3.90 23.56
C GLY A 316 15.28 -4.60 24.92
N LEU A 317 15.84 -3.95 25.92
CA LEU A 317 15.82 -4.39 27.32
C LEU A 317 15.06 -3.40 28.18
N ILE A 318 14.11 -3.90 28.94
CA ILE A 318 13.44 -3.13 30.00
C ILE A 318 14.11 -3.45 31.31
N GLU A 319 14.57 -2.42 31.99
CA GLU A 319 15.24 -2.52 33.29
C GLU A 319 14.55 -1.64 34.31
N ALA A 320 14.60 -2.06 35.57
CA ALA A 320 14.03 -1.34 36.72
C ALA A 320 15.06 -1.21 37.86
N SER A 321 15.03 -0.10 38.56
CA SER A 321 15.93 0.20 39.68
C SER A 321 15.29 1.14 40.70
N ASP A 322 15.82 1.15 41.91
CA ASP A 322 15.51 2.17 42.96
C ASP A 322 16.48 3.37 42.88
N HIS A 323 17.46 3.29 41.98
CA HIS A 323 18.47 4.32 41.82
C HIS A 323 18.32 5.03 40.46
N PRO A 324 18.39 6.38 40.41
CA PRO A 324 18.21 7.14 39.17
C PRO A 324 19.31 6.91 38.13
N ASP A 325 20.48 6.43 38.55
CA ASP A 325 21.61 6.06 37.70
C ASP A 325 21.53 4.59 37.22
N PHE A 326 20.50 3.89 37.59
CA PHE A 326 20.27 2.46 37.29
C PHE A 326 21.39 1.51 37.76
N ARG A 327 22.18 1.93 38.79
CA ARG A 327 23.03 0.96 39.46
C ARG A 327 22.17 -0.14 40.10
N GLN A 328 22.63 -1.38 40.04
CA GLN A 328 21.89 -2.54 40.53
C GLN A 328 20.51 -2.68 39.85
N ALA A 329 20.40 -2.36 38.56
CA ALA A 329 19.15 -2.55 37.85
C ALA A 329 18.86 -4.03 37.59
N ASP A 330 17.61 -4.39 37.76
CA ASP A 330 17.10 -5.70 37.35
C ASP A 330 16.61 -5.65 35.90
N THR A 331 17.04 -6.60 35.08
CA THR A 331 16.44 -6.80 33.74
C THR A 331 15.08 -7.46 33.92
N VAL A 332 14.04 -6.71 33.55
CA VAL A 332 12.65 -7.13 33.75
C VAL A 332 12.11 -7.88 32.55
N ALA A 333 12.38 -7.38 31.35
CA ALA A 333 11.92 -7.98 30.12
C ALA A 333 12.89 -7.72 28.97
N MET A 334 12.92 -8.65 28.01
CA MET A 334 13.56 -8.46 26.72
C MET A 334 12.49 -8.36 25.65
N ILE A 335 12.53 -7.31 24.86
CA ILE A 335 11.62 -7.06 23.76
C ILE A 335 12.29 -7.52 22.46
N SER A 336 11.71 -8.55 21.85
CA SER A 336 12.22 -9.11 20.59
C SER A 336 12.06 -8.13 19.45
N ARG A 337 13.09 -8.01 18.61
CA ARG A 337 13.05 -7.26 17.35
C ARG A 337 11.97 -7.70 16.36
N TRP A 338 11.42 -8.90 16.52
CA TRP A 338 10.42 -9.47 15.62
C TRP A 338 8.97 -9.15 16.01
N LYS A 339 8.73 -8.68 17.24
CA LYS A 339 7.38 -8.32 17.69
C LYS A 339 7.15 -6.82 17.58
N MET A 340 6.19 -6.40 16.77
CA MET A 340 5.87 -4.98 16.53
C MET A 340 5.03 -4.36 17.63
N THR A 341 4.09 -5.14 18.17
CA THR A 341 3.26 -4.78 19.32
C THR A 341 3.18 -5.96 20.26
N SER A 342 3.14 -5.72 21.55
CA SER A 342 2.90 -6.77 22.54
C SER A 342 2.53 -6.17 23.87
N GLY A 343 1.60 -6.83 24.60
CA GLY A 343 1.48 -6.74 26.03
C GLY A 343 2.24 -7.90 26.67
N THR A 344 3.04 -7.63 27.68
CA THR A 344 3.78 -8.64 28.44
C THR A 344 3.37 -8.57 29.89
N VAL A 345 2.77 -9.64 30.38
CA VAL A 345 2.51 -9.81 31.81
C VAL A 345 3.82 -10.19 32.50
N LEU A 346 4.18 -9.47 33.53
CA LEU A 346 5.40 -9.71 34.28
C LEU A 346 5.14 -10.67 35.43
N PRO A 347 6.11 -11.49 35.80
CA PRO A 347 6.01 -12.24 37.06
C PRO A 347 5.99 -11.26 38.27
N PRO A 348 5.35 -11.61 39.37
CA PRO A 348 5.33 -10.78 40.57
C PRO A 348 6.72 -10.32 40.97
N ARG A 349 6.89 -9.02 41.17
CA ARG A 349 8.17 -8.38 41.50
C ARG A 349 7.95 -7.32 42.60
N ARG A 350 9.02 -6.98 43.29
CA ARG A 350 8.99 -5.82 44.18
C ARG A 350 8.76 -4.54 43.37
N PRO A 351 8.14 -3.52 43.95
CA PRO A 351 8.02 -2.21 43.31
C PRO A 351 9.38 -1.55 43.07
N TYR A 352 9.48 -0.79 41.93
CA TYR A 352 10.63 0.03 41.60
C TYR A 352 10.19 1.44 41.21
N ARG A 353 11.03 2.44 41.51
CA ARG A 353 10.73 3.82 41.13
C ARG A 353 11.15 4.16 39.70
N TYR A 354 12.31 3.66 39.23
CA TYR A 354 12.89 4.01 37.94
C TYR A 354 12.81 2.83 36.98
N TRP A 355 12.36 3.11 35.74
CA TRP A 355 12.24 2.15 34.69
C TRP A 355 12.86 2.71 33.42
N ARG A 356 13.60 1.92 32.65
CA ARG A 356 14.20 2.36 31.37
C ARG A 356 14.12 1.31 30.29
N LEU A 357 14.15 1.82 29.04
CA LEU A 357 14.43 1.06 27.84
C LEU A 357 15.87 1.35 27.40
N ARG A 358 16.64 0.30 27.12
CA ARG A 358 17.92 0.39 26.41
C ARG A 358 18.03 -0.68 25.33
N ALA A 359 18.96 -0.51 24.38
CA ALA A 359 19.27 -1.53 23.43
C ALA A 359 20.05 -2.70 24.05
N ALA A 360 19.87 -3.91 23.56
CA ALA A 360 20.65 -5.07 23.94
C ALA A 360 21.97 -5.07 23.16
N GLY A 361 23.12 -5.03 23.84
CA GLY A 361 24.43 -4.97 23.21
C GLY A 361 24.74 -3.60 22.59
N GLY A 362 25.45 -3.60 21.46
CA GLY A 362 25.86 -2.38 20.74
C GLY A 362 24.87 -1.91 19.69
N ASP A 363 23.71 -2.53 19.58
CA ASP A 363 22.71 -2.29 18.56
C ASP A 363 21.90 -1.00 18.79
N GLU A 364 21.08 -0.65 17.80
CA GLU A 364 20.04 0.36 17.91
C GLU A 364 18.69 -0.33 18.16
N TYR A 365 17.79 0.36 18.88
CA TYR A 365 16.43 -0.08 19.10
C TYR A 365 15.46 1.09 19.04
N ASP A 366 14.39 0.94 18.26
CA ASP A 366 13.40 1.99 18.03
C ASP A 366 12.06 1.61 18.70
N MET A 367 11.52 2.51 19.52
CA MET A 367 10.26 2.38 20.23
C MET A 367 9.35 3.57 19.95
N ALA A 368 8.12 3.30 19.45
CA ALA A 368 7.13 4.34 19.29
C ALA A 368 6.42 4.64 20.61
N GLU A 369 5.86 3.61 21.25
CA GLU A 369 5.12 3.79 22.49
C GLU A 369 5.45 2.71 23.52
N ILE A 370 5.47 3.05 24.80
CA ILE A 370 5.55 2.10 25.92
C ILE A 370 4.60 2.50 27.05
N TYR A 371 3.87 1.53 27.56
CA TYR A 371 2.86 1.70 28.60
C TYR A 371 3.13 0.75 29.77
N PHE A 372 3.05 1.28 30.99
CA PHE A 372 3.25 0.53 32.21
C PHE A 372 1.95 0.48 33.01
N PHE A 373 1.54 -0.70 33.48
CA PHE A 373 0.28 -0.91 34.18
C PHE A 373 0.53 -1.56 35.54
N ARG A 374 -0.21 -1.09 36.53
CA ARG A 374 -0.37 -1.79 37.82
C ARG A 374 -1.37 -2.92 37.68
N GLU A 375 -1.34 -3.87 38.59
CA GLU A 375 -2.30 -4.96 38.64
C GLU A 375 -3.75 -4.44 38.66
N GLY A 376 -4.56 -4.92 37.73
CA GLY A 376 -5.98 -4.55 37.57
C GLY A 376 -6.26 -3.19 36.95
N ASP A 377 -5.25 -2.35 36.70
CA ASP A 377 -5.44 -1.05 36.07
C ASP A 377 -5.69 -1.15 34.56
N LYS A 378 -6.69 -0.39 34.10
CA LYS A 378 -6.97 -0.23 32.65
C LYS A 378 -6.23 0.95 32.03
N ARG A 379 -5.68 1.85 32.86
CA ARG A 379 -4.93 3.02 32.40
C ARG A 379 -3.46 2.89 32.78
N PRO A 380 -2.55 3.29 31.87
CA PRO A 380 -1.13 3.22 32.18
C PRO A 380 -0.74 4.22 33.28
N VAL A 381 0.25 3.84 34.07
CA VAL A 381 0.89 4.72 35.02
C VAL A 381 1.72 5.74 34.29
N LYS A 382 1.57 7.03 34.61
CA LYS A 382 2.38 8.11 34.03
C LYS A 382 3.57 8.42 34.92
N GLY A 383 4.77 8.44 34.31
CA GLY A 383 6.01 8.83 34.96
C GLY A 383 6.62 10.07 34.30
N ARG A 384 7.52 10.74 35.02
CA ARG A 384 8.33 11.80 34.44
C ARG A 384 9.40 11.17 33.52
N LEU A 385 9.47 11.60 32.26
CA LEU A 385 10.48 11.14 31.31
C LEU A 385 11.88 11.48 31.80
N ILE A 386 12.80 10.54 31.71
CA ILE A 386 14.22 10.66 32.00
C ILE A 386 15.05 10.00 30.91
N SER A 387 16.27 10.45 30.70
CA SER A 387 17.19 9.84 29.74
C SER A 387 18.65 9.99 30.19
N SER A 388 19.54 9.18 29.65
CA SER A 388 20.97 9.24 29.96
C SER A 388 21.69 10.47 29.36
N GLY A 389 21.05 11.19 28.43
CA GLY A 389 21.65 12.33 27.77
C GLY A 389 20.73 12.96 26.73
N ARG A 390 21.33 13.78 25.84
CA ARG A 390 20.60 14.37 24.72
C ARG A 390 20.25 13.31 23.67
N SER A 391 19.15 13.54 22.94
CA SER A 391 18.79 12.71 21.80
C SER A 391 19.95 12.51 20.83
N LEU A 392 20.02 11.32 20.22
CA LEU A 392 21.01 10.96 19.21
C LEU A 392 20.87 11.81 17.94
N ASP A 393 19.67 12.27 17.65
CA ASP A 393 19.34 13.14 16.52
C ASP A 393 18.12 14.03 16.84
N ARG A 394 17.73 14.89 15.89
CA ARG A 394 16.59 15.80 16.06
C ARG A 394 15.25 15.19 15.72
N GLU A 395 15.23 14.00 15.15
CA GLU A 395 14.00 13.37 14.65
C GLU A 395 13.47 12.29 15.60
N HIS A 396 14.35 11.70 16.45
CA HIS A 396 14.00 10.56 17.31
C HIS A 396 14.17 10.90 18.78
N LEU A 397 13.39 11.88 19.24
CA LEU A 397 13.47 12.43 20.58
C LEU A 397 13.02 11.46 21.67
N PRO A 398 13.54 11.57 22.91
CA PRO A 398 13.08 10.75 24.05
C PRO A 398 11.58 10.80 24.28
N GLU A 399 10.96 11.97 24.06
CA GLU A 399 9.54 12.24 24.27
C GLU A 399 8.64 11.36 23.40
N HIS A 400 9.13 10.93 22.24
CA HIS A 400 8.38 10.09 21.31
C HIS A 400 8.09 8.67 21.84
N ILE A 401 8.63 8.28 22.99
CA ILE A 401 8.33 6.99 23.60
C ILE A 401 6.98 6.97 24.32
N ALA A 402 6.36 8.14 24.54
CA ALA A 402 5.14 8.31 25.32
C ALA A 402 4.37 9.58 24.93
N ASP A 403 4.36 9.93 23.62
CA ASP A 403 3.63 11.07 23.09
C ASP A 403 2.26 10.71 22.54
N ASP A 404 1.84 9.46 22.72
CA ASP A 404 0.61 8.88 22.20
C ASP A 404 0.49 8.97 20.66
N ASN A 405 1.64 9.00 19.94
CA ASN A 405 1.70 9.08 18.49
C ASN A 405 2.54 7.91 17.90
N PRO A 406 1.92 6.84 17.40
CA PRO A 406 2.63 5.66 16.92
C PRO A 406 3.41 5.88 15.60
N GLU A 407 3.38 7.09 15.02
CA GLU A 407 4.17 7.47 13.84
C GLU A 407 5.55 8.01 14.22
N THR A 408 5.67 8.59 15.42
CA THR A 408 6.94 9.01 16.00
C THR A 408 7.59 7.85 16.73
N TYR A 409 8.86 7.91 16.99
CA TYR A 409 9.57 6.93 17.80
C TYR A 409 10.84 7.51 18.42
N CYS A 410 11.18 7.01 19.58
CA CYS A 410 12.47 7.28 20.19
C CYS A 410 13.49 6.21 19.75
N ARG A 411 14.76 6.57 19.66
CA ARG A 411 15.86 5.66 19.34
C ARG A 411 16.83 5.57 20.53
N VAL A 412 17.08 4.34 20.98
CA VAL A 412 18.14 4.05 21.95
C VAL A 412 19.26 3.29 21.25
N LYS A 413 20.53 3.49 21.71
CA LYS A 413 21.69 2.92 21.07
C LYS A 413 22.75 2.49 22.07
N GLY A 414 23.23 1.28 21.91
CA GLY A 414 24.27 0.71 22.75
C GLY A 414 23.83 0.60 24.21
N THR A 415 24.80 0.59 25.11
CA THR A 415 24.58 0.51 26.55
C THR A 415 24.42 1.88 27.21
N ASP A 416 24.90 2.94 26.55
CA ASP A 416 25.10 4.25 27.15
C ASP A 416 23.92 5.20 26.97
N TYR A 417 23.18 5.06 25.86
CA TYR A 417 21.99 5.87 25.61
C TYR A 417 20.70 5.09 25.84
N TRP A 418 19.96 5.52 26.85
CA TRP A 418 18.68 4.94 27.27
C TRP A 418 17.64 6.03 27.53
N VAL A 419 16.37 5.65 27.46
CA VAL A 419 15.20 6.48 27.78
C VAL A 419 14.33 5.74 28.80
N GLY A 420 13.75 6.46 29.76
CA GLY A 420 12.97 5.82 30.81
C GLY A 420 12.08 6.79 31.57
N PHE A 421 11.58 6.31 32.75
CA PHE A 421 10.58 6.99 33.54
C PHE A 421 10.96 6.97 35.03
N ASP A 422 10.75 8.11 35.69
CA ASP A 422 10.71 8.25 37.16
C ASP A 422 9.26 8.36 37.60
N PHE A 423 8.74 7.36 38.24
CA PHE A 423 7.37 7.35 38.75
C PHE A 423 7.17 8.11 40.08
N GLY A 424 8.23 8.75 40.58
CA GLY A 424 8.19 9.54 41.82
C GLY A 424 8.27 8.70 43.09
N GLU A 425 7.69 7.51 43.08
CA GLU A 425 7.68 6.52 44.16
C GLU A 425 7.87 5.11 43.56
N PRO A 426 8.20 4.09 44.37
CA PRO A 426 8.23 2.71 43.93
C PRO A 426 6.84 2.25 43.50
N VAL A 427 6.72 1.73 42.25
CA VAL A 427 5.47 1.26 41.65
C VAL A 427 5.60 -0.21 41.26
N GLY A 428 4.61 -1.01 41.68
CA GLY A 428 4.46 -2.40 41.25
C GLY A 428 3.86 -2.43 39.83
N ILE A 429 4.67 -2.80 38.86
CA ILE A 429 4.25 -2.97 37.47
C ILE A 429 4.07 -4.47 37.20
N ASP A 430 2.88 -4.87 36.78
CA ASP A 430 2.55 -6.25 36.42
C ASP A 430 2.46 -6.48 34.92
N ARG A 431 2.24 -5.41 34.14
CA ARG A 431 2.14 -5.50 32.66
C ARG A 431 2.83 -4.31 31.98
N ILE A 432 3.58 -4.61 30.93
CA ILE A 432 4.16 -3.64 30.02
C ILE A 432 3.59 -3.90 28.64
N SER A 433 3.04 -2.87 28.01
CA SER A 433 2.58 -2.92 26.63
C SER A 433 3.38 -1.93 25.78
N TYR A 434 3.66 -2.28 24.53
CA TYR A 434 4.50 -1.44 23.69
C TYR A 434 4.14 -1.52 22.21
N ILE A 435 4.47 -0.46 21.48
CA ILE A 435 4.43 -0.36 20.03
C ILE A 435 5.83 0.02 19.58
N ARG A 436 6.44 -0.82 18.75
CA ARG A 436 7.72 -0.49 18.11
C ARG A 436 7.50 0.47 16.94
N ARG A 437 8.59 1.04 16.44
CA ARG A 437 8.58 1.78 15.17
C ARG A 437 7.83 1.00 14.10
N GLY A 438 6.87 1.63 13.47
CA GLY A 438 6.00 0.99 12.47
C GLY A 438 5.50 1.97 11.42
N ASP A 439 4.23 1.86 11.10
CA ASP A 439 3.51 2.64 10.07
C ASP A 439 2.32 3.42 10.66
N GLY A 440 2.27 3.60 11.97
CA GLY A 440 1.18 4.32 12.65
C GLY A 440 -0.16 3.56 12.72
N ASN A 441 -0.22 2.31 12.26
CA ASN A 441 -1.47 1.54 12.20
C ASN A 441 -1.68 0.56 13.37
N ALA A 442 -0.85 0.61 14.40
CA ALA A 442 -1.06 -0.17 15.62
C ALA A 442 -2.29 0.32 16.40
N ILE A 443 -2.83 -0.53 17.26
CA ILE A 443 -3.82 -0.14 18.26
C ILE A 443 -3.10 0.62 19.37
N CYS A 444 -3.57 1.82 19.69
CA CYS A 444 -2.98 2.68 20.73
C CYS A 444 -3.87 2.72 21.95
N VAL A 445 -3.26 2.65 23.14
CA VAL A 445 -3.97 2.76 24.42
C VAL A 445 -4.64 4.12 24.53
N GLY A 446 -5.91 4.14 24.95
CA GLY A 446 -6.71 5.37 25.10
C GLY A 446 -7.39 5.85 23.81
N ASP A 447 -7.04 5.32 22.64
CA ASP A 447 -7.76 5.63 21.40
C ASP A 447 -9.10 4.88 21.34
N THR A 448 -10.08 5.52 20.72
CA THR A 448 -11.40 4.92 20.49
C THR A 448 -11.47 4.31 19.10
N TYR A 449 -12.05 3.12 19.01
CA TYR A 449 -12.19 2.35 17.80
C TYR A 449 -13.63 1.90 17.59
N ASP A 450 -14.15 2.16 16.38
CA ASP A 450 -15.40 1.61 15.88
C ASP A 450 -15.12 0.38 15.03
N ILE A 451 -15.79 -0.73 15.30
CA ILE A 451 -15.65 -2.00 14.57
C ILE A 451 -16.94 -2.29 13.82
N TYR A 452 -16.81 -2.48 12.52
CA TYR A 452 -17.95 -2.69 11.62
C TYR A 452 -17.91 -4.06 10.97
N TYR A 453 -19.10 -4.55 10.58
CA TYR A 453 -19.24 -5.68 9.68
C TYR A 453 -20.08 -5.28 8.47
N TRP A 454 -19.86 -5.99 7.36
CA TRP A 454 -20.65 -5.80 6.15
C TRP A 454 -21.94 -6.62 6.23
N ASP A 455 -23.08 -5.95 6.12
CA ASP A 455 -24.41 -6.55 6.08
C ASP A 455 -25.09 -6.23 4.75
N ASN A 456 -25.06 -7.20 3.84
CA ASN A 456 -25.64 -7.14 2.51
C ASN A 456 -25.20 -5.93 1.66
N ARG A 457 -25.41 -4.69 2.09
CA ARG A 457 -25.20 -3.48 1.29
C ARG A 457 -24.52 -2.34 2.02
N LYS A 458 -24.30 -2.48 3.29
CA LYS A 458 -23.76 -1.39 4.12
C LYS A 458 -22.90 -1.91 5.25
N TRP A 459 -22.06 -1.03 5.74
CA TRP A 459 -21.37 -1.23 6.99
C TRP A 459 -22.29 -1.00 8.17
N VAL A 460 -22.33 -1.94 9.09
CA VAL A 460 -23.09 -1.88 10.34
C VAL A 460 -22.12 -1.85 11.50
N LEU A 461 -22.28 -0.86 12.38
CA LEU A 461 -21.47 -0.74 13.59
C LEU A 461 -21.84 -1.91 14.53
N ALA A 462 -20.84 -2.70 14.89
CA ALA A 462 -20.98 -3.82 15.83
C ALA A 462 -20.51 -3.47 17.22
N ASP A 463 -19.45 -2.66 17.35
CA ASP A 463 -18.84 -2.34 18.62
C ASP A 463 -18.09 -1.00 18.56
N THR A 464 -18.04 -0.31 19.71
CA THR A 464 -17.20 0.87 19.93
C THR A 464 -16.47 0.68 21.26
N GLN A 465 -15.13 0.79 21.26
CA GLN A 465 -14.29 0.58 22.41
C GLN A 465 -13.17 1.62 22.51
N GLU A 466 -12.84 2.04 23.73
CA GLU A 466 -11.56 2.66 24.08
C GLU A 466 -10.55 1.55 24.34
N ALA A 467 -9.40 1.60 23.68
CA ALA A 467 -8.38 0.57 23.85
C ALA A 467 -7.70 0.67 25.22
N ALA A 468 -7.84 -0.37 26.02
CA ALA A 468 -7.15 -0.50 27.31
C ALA A 468 -5.75 -1.14 27.18
N ASP A 469 -5.40 -1.59 25.98
CA ASP A 469 -4.11 -2.21 25.65
C ASP A 469 -3.76 -1.94 24.17
N VAL A 470 -2.60 -2.39 23.72
CA VAL A 470 -2.15 -2.37 22.32
C VAL A 470 -2.86 -3.44 21.47
N THR A 471 -3.92 -4.02 22.01
CA THR A 471 -4.85 -4.93 21.33
C THR A 471 -6.29 -4.57 21.68
N LEU A 472 -7.19 -4.81 20.73
CA LEU A 472 -8.63 -4.75 20.92
C LEU A 472 -9.20 -6.15 20.86
N GLU A 473 -10.11 -6.45 21.77
CA GLU A 473 -10.85 -7.69 21.78
C GLU A 473 -12.35 -7.41 21.75
N THR A 474 -13.07 -8.08 20.87
CA THR A 474 -14.53 -8.02 20.81
C THR A 474 -15.14 -9.39 20.56
N ASP A 475 -16.27 -9.67 21.18
CA ASP A 475 -17.13 -10.85 20.96
C ASP A 475 -18.45 -10.49 20.27
N ARG A 476 -18.59 -9.24 19.80
CA ARG A 476 -19.82 -8.71 19.22
C ARG A 476 -19.93 -8.90 17.71
N LEU A 477 -18.86 -9.27 17.03
CA LEU A 477 -18.88 -9.46 15.59
C LEU A 477 -19.65 -10.72 15.19
N PRO A 478 -20.52 -10.65 14.16
CA PRO A 478 -21.12 -11.85 13.59
C PRO A 478 -20.02 -12.73 12.97
N ALA A 479 -20.25 -14.05 12.92
CA ALA A 479 -19.30 -14.97 12.32
C ALA A 479 -19.26 -14.83 10.78
N ASP A 480 -18.18 -15.31 10.17
CA ASP A 480 -17.98 -15.46 8.71
C ASP A 480 -18.10 -14.18 7.88
N GLY A 481 -18.14 -13.01 8.52
CA GLY A 481 -18.34 -11.72 7.88
C GLY A 481 -17.07 -11.08 7.34
N LEU A 482 -17.28 -10.00 6.58
CA LEU A 482 -16.24 -9.03 6.21
C LEU A 482 -16.32 -7.87 7.19
N TYR A 483 -15.19 -7.44 7.71
CA TYR A 483 -15.10 -6.44 8.77
C TYR A 483 -14.17 -5.31 8.39
N PHE A 484 -14.31 -4.16 9.06
CA PHE A 484 -13.26 -3.15 9.11
C PHE A 484 -13.26 -2.43 10.47
N ILE A 485 -12.13 -1.83 10.81
CA ILE A 485 -11.94 -1.04 12.02
C ILE A 485 -11.61 0.41 11.66
N ARG A 486 -12.25 1.35 12.37
CA ARG A 486 -12.00 2.78 12.26
C ARG A 486 -11.49 3.30 13.60
N GLY A 487 -10.33 3.93 13.62
CA GLY A 487 -9.85 4.69 14.78
C GLY A 487 -10.21 6.17 14.70
N ASN A 488 -10.11 6.87 15.81
CA ASN A 488 -10.28 8.32 15.91
C ASN A 488 -9.16 9.10 15.17
N ARG A 489 -8.03 8.47 14.88
CA ARG A 489 -6.94 9.03 14.07
C ARG A 489 -7.14 8.63 12.61
N GLY A 490 -7.03 9.60 11.69
CA GLY A 490 -7.47 9.53 10.29
C GLY A 490 -6.63 8.69 9.31
N TYR A 491 -6.05 7.57 9.74
CA TYR A 491 -5.20 6.71 8.90
C TYR A 491 -5.99 5.73 8.04
N SER A 492 -5.26 5.06 7.14
CA SER A 492 -5.81 4.06 6.23
C SER A 492 -6.58 2.98 6.98
N GLN A 493 -7.69 2.56 6.40
CA GLN A 493 -8.54 1.49 6.92
C GLN A 493 -8.57 0.37 5.89
N ARG A 494 -8.47 -0.88 6.33
CA ARG A 494 -8.56 -2.03 5.43
C ARG A 494 -9.63 -2.98 5.92
N ILE A 495 -10.20 -3.68 4.95
CA ILE A 495 -11.15 -4.75 5.21
C ILE A 495 -10.41 -6.03 5.57
N PHE A 496 -11.02 -6.82 6.45
CA PHE A 496 -10.46 -8.09 6.89
C PHE A 496 -11.55 -9.14 7.15
N THR A 497 -11.13 -10.39 7.16
CA THR A 497 -11.89 -11.52 7.70
C THR A 497 -11.17 -12.10 8.91
N TRP A 498 -11.88 -12.88 9.72
CA TRP A 498 -11.31 -13.60 10.85
C TRP A 498 -11.33 -15.09 10.56
N GLU A 499 -10.16 -15.66 10.30
CA GLU A 499 -10.00 -17.05 9.88
C GLU A 499 -8.93 -17.74 10.73
N ASN A 500 -9.21 -18.92 11.23
CA ASN A 500 -8.26 -19.70 12.04
C ASN A 500 -7.64 -18.91 13.21
N ASN A 501 -8.46 -18.14 13.92
CA ASN A 501 -8.04 -17.26 15.02
C ASN A 501 -7.00 -16.20 14.62
N ARG A 502 -7.06 -15.72 13.37
CA ARG A 502 -6.16 -14.67 12.85
C ARG A 502 -6.91 -13.73 11.95
N VAL A 503 -6.42 -12.50 11.91
CA VAL A 503 -6.86 -11.51 10.92
C VAL A 503 -6.27 -11.88 9.55
N ARG A 504 -7.14 -11.94 8.56
CA ARG A 504 -6.75 -11.99 7.14
C ARG A 504 -7.17 -10.67 6.49
N TRP A 505 -6.18 -9.88 6.14
CA TRP A 505 -6.37 -8.61 5.44
C TRP A 505 -6.65 -8.84 3.95
N HIS A 506 -7.51 -7.97 3.39
CA HIS A 506 -7.92 -8.02 1.99
C HIS A 506 -7.63 -6.73 1.25
#